data_eedbcc4559f8b1d342f139aa1af278db
#
_entry.id   eedbcc4559f8b1d342f139aa1af278db
#
_cell.length_a   1.000
_cell.length_b   1.000
_cell.length_c   1.000
_cell.angle_alpha   90.00
_cell.angle_beta   90.00
_cell.angle_gamma   90.00
#
_symmetry.space_group_name_H-M   'P 1'
#
loop_
_entity.id
_entity.type
_entity.pdbx_description
1 polymer ?
#
loop_
_entity_poly.entity_id
_entity_poly.type
_entity_poly.pdbx_seq_one_letter_code
_entity_poly.pdbx_strand_id
1 'polypeptide(L)'
;MGIGQQTDQVATGIIGAMESEIAAIREAMDDVRVSTISGMHFAEGRIAGRLVVVVQCGMGMVNAGICAQTLINGFGVKRIINTGVAGSLTPELTINDFVVSTDAVQHDFDVSPIGFARGEIPYTGMVAFPADKELRAKAVAAVKSAAPASEVLEGRVCSGDQFISTPQQRDAITTAFGGVCAEMEGAAIAQVCHLNGIPYVIIRAISDDSDDMSFEEFQAEAAQECAGAVLAMVRGL
;
A
#
# COMPACT_ATOMS: atom_id res chain seq x y z
N MET A 1 4.61 8.85 -43.81
CA MET A 1 4.88 9.43 -42.48
C MET A 1 3.83 8.84 -41.54
N GLY A 2 4.18 7.78 -40.82
CA GLY A 2 3.30 7.16 -39.85
C GLY A 2 3.25 8.04 -38.60
N ILE A 3 2.07 8.55 -38.29
CA ILE A 3 1.79 9.17 -36.98
C ILE A 3 1.75 7.99 -36.01
N GLY A 4 2.88 7.78 -35.28
CA GLY A 4 2.89 6.82 -34.18
C GLY A 4 1.79 7.21 -33.19
N GLN A 5 0.85 6.31 -32.98
CA GLN A 5 -0.10 6.41 -31.85
C GLN A 5 0.74 6.46 -30.57
N GLN A 6 0.88 7.66 -30.02
CA GLN A 6 1.27 7.84 -28.64
C GLN A 6 0.11 7.25 -27.84
N THR A 7 0.22 5.98 -27.48
CA THR A 7 -0.66 5.40 -26.46
C THR A 7 -0.45 6.26 -25.20
N ASP A 8 -1.47 6.97 -24.75
CA ASP A 8 -1.51 7.65 -23.45
C ASP A 8 -1.29 6.58 -22.37
N GLN A 9 -0.02 6.33 -22.07
CA GLN A 9 0.33 5.33 -21.06
C GLN A 9 0.04 5.94 -19.69
N VAL A 10 -0.92 5.37 -19.02
CA VAL A 10 -1.31 5.75 -17.66
C VAL A 10 -0.15 5.43 -16.71
N ALA A 11 0.45 6.46 -16.13
CA ALA A 11 1.50 6.30 -15.14
C ALA A 11 0.92 5.72 -13.83
N THR A 12 1.61 4.73 -13.26
CA THR A 12 1.26 4.09 -11.99
C THR A 12 2.27 4.51 -10.93
N GLY A 13 1.79 5.10 -9.82
CA GLY A 13 2.60 5.34 -8.63
C GLY A 13 2.72 4.07 -7.79
N ILE A 14 3.91 3.74 -7.34
CA ILE A 14 4.17 2.60 -6.44
C ILE A 14 4.89 3.14 -5.21
N ILE A 15 4.28 2.95 -4.03
CA ILE A 15 4.76 3.47 -2.75
C ILE A 15 5.08 2.30 -1.83
N GLY A 16 6.32 2.24 -1.32
CA GLY A 16 6.70 1.45 -0.16
C GLY A 16 7.28 2.37 0.91
N ALA A 17 7.23 1.98 2.17
CA ALA A 17 7.79 2.75 3.28
C ALA A 17 9.28 2.53 3.43
N MET A 18 9.74 1.31 3.22
CA MET A 18 11.13 0.87 3.43
C MET A 18 11.82 0.53 2.12
N GLU A 19 13.15 0.61 2.12
CA GLU A 19 13.96 0.21 0.97
C GLU A 19 13.74 -1.25 0.57
N SER A 20 13.62 -2.15 1.54
CA SER A 20 13.34 -3.58 1.32
C SER A 20 12.05 -3.83 0.53
N GLU A 21 11.07 -2.93 0.62
CA GLU A 21 9.76 -3.07 -0.03
C GLU A 21 9.78 -2.63 -1.50
N ILE A 22 10.77 -1.81 -1.91
CA ILE A 22 10.82 -1.24 -3.26
C ILE A 22 12.08 -1.58 -4.06
N ALA A 23 13.13 -2.10 -3.42
CA ALA A 23 14.41 -2.37 -4.09
C ALA A 23 14.25 -3.25 -5.32
N ALA A 24 13.61 -4.42 -5.20
CA ALA A 24 13.38 -5.34 -6.31
C ALA A 24 12.49 -4.73 -7.41
N ILE A 25 11.56 -3.86 -7.05
CA ILE A 25 10.71 -3.15 -8.03
C ILE A 25 11.56 -2.14 -8.81
N ARG A 26 12.45 -1.38 -8.14
CA ARG A 26 13.36 -0.43 -8.81
C ARG A 26 14.38 -1.13 -9.69
N GLU A 27 14.92 -2.26 -9.25
CA GLU A 27 15.86 -3.07 -10.05
C GLU A 27 15.23 -3.59 -11.35
N ALA A 28 13.92 -3.81 -11.37
CA ALA A 28 13.19 -4.27 -12.54
C ALA A 28 12.79 -3.14 -13.53
N MET A 29 13.18 -1.89 -13.23
CA MET A 29 12.83 -0.74 -14.07
C MET A 29 13.86 -0.50 -15.17
N ASP A 30 13.35 -0.12 -16.34
CA ASP A 30 14.13 0.41 -17.48
C ASP A 30 13.97 1.94 -17.57
N ASP A 31 14.92 2.62 -18.23
CA ASP A 31 14.90 4.06 -18.55
C ASP A 31 14.72 4.98 -17.32
N VAL A 32 15.34 4.64 -16.21
CA VAL A 32 15.13 5.28 -14.91
C VAL A 32 15.68 6.71 -14.87
N ARG A 33 14.83 7.64 -14.40
CA ARG A 33 15.19 9.01 -14.02
C ARG A 33 14.79 9.23 -12.56
N VAL A 34 15.65 9.81 -11.76
CA VAL A 34 15.38 10.06 -10.34
C VAL A 34 15.25 11.56 -10.09
N SER A 35 14.18 11.95 -9.42
CA SER A 35 13.96 13.30 -8.92
C SER A 35 13.84 13.29 -7.41
N THR A 36 14.37 14.29 -6.73
CA THR A 36 14.25 14.41 -5.26
C THR A 36 13.28 15.53 -4.91
N ILE A 37 12.20 15.19 -4.22
CA ILE A 37 11.18 16.14 -3.76
C ILE A 37 10.85 15.80 -2.30
N SER A 38 10.82 16.80 -1.43
CA SER A 38 10.54 16.63 0.02
C SER A 38 11.44 15.58 0.70
N GLY A 39 12.69 15.43 0.24
CA GLY A 39 13.63 14.42 0.75
C GLY A 39 13.41 12.99 0.24
N MET A 40 12.39 12.74 -0.56
CA MET A 40 12.07 11.43 -1.14
C MET A 40 12.61 11.33 -2.57
N HIS A 41 13.08 10.14 -2.97
CA HIS A 41 13.60 9.85 -4.30
C HIS A 41 12.53 9.18 -5.16
N PHE A 42 12.01 9.90 -6.15
CA PHE A 42 11.02 9.43 -7.11
C PHE A 42 11.73 8.88 -8.34
N ALA A 43 11.68 7.57 -8.55
CA ALA A 43 12.25 6.91 -9.72
C ALA A 43 11.15 6.76 -10.78
N GLU A 44 11.20 7.56 -11.85
CA GLU A 44 10.37 7.41 -13.04
C GLU A 44 11.03 6.44 -14.00
N GLY A 45 10.28 5.54 -14.59
CA GLY A 45 10.81 4.59 -15.59
C GLY A 45 9.73 3.67 -16.11
N ARG A 46 10.16 2.49 -16.57
CA ARG A 46 9.25 1.49 -17.14
C ARG A 46 9.47 0.13 -16.53
N ILE A 47 8.39 -0.61 -16.34
CA ILE A 47 8.40 -2.05 -16.04
C ILE A 47 7.59 -2.74 -17.12
N ALA A 48 8.21 -3.62 -17.89
CA ALA A 48 7.58 -4.29 -19.04
C ALA A 48 6.87 -3.29 -19.99
N GLY A 49 7.49 -2.14 -20.25
CA GLY A 49 6.97 -1.07 -21.09
C GLY A 49 5.91 -0.17 -20.44
N ARG A 50 5.43 -0.46 -19.24
CA ARG A 50 4.45 0.36 -18.50
C ARG A 50 5.14 1.49 -17.75
N LEU A 51 4.60 2.70 -17.83
CA LEU A 51 5.11 3.84 -17.05
C LEU A 51 4.84 3.66 -15.57
N VAL A 52 5.88 3.77 -14.76
CA VAL A 52 5.79 3.70 -13.29
C VAL A 52 6.60 4.83 -12.64
N VAL A 53 6.20 5.21 -11.44
CA VAL A 53 6.98 6.06 -10.54
C VAL A 53 7.07 5.31 -9.21
N VAL A 54 8.27 4.87 -8.87
CA VAL A 54 8.54 4.08 -7.64
C VAL A 54 9.19 4.99 -6.61
N VAL A 55 8.71 4.95 -5.37
CA VAL A 55 9.21 5.83 -4.31
C VAL A 55 9.19 5.14 -2.95
N GLN A 56 10.27 5.35 -2.20
CA GLN A 56 10.31 5.08 -0.76
C GLN A 56 9.82 6.32 -0.03
N CYS A 57 8.70 6.20 0.69
CA CYS A 57 8.14 7.34 1.40
C CYS A 57 8.72 7.53 2.81
N GLY A 58 9.27 6.48 3.43
CA GLY A 58 9.53 6.42 4.86
C GLY A 58 8.27 6.01 5.64
N MET A 59 8.45 5.57 6.88
CA MET A 59 7.34 5.09 7.73
C MET A 59 6.44 6.25 8.18
N GLY A 60 5.16 5.95 8.34
CA GLY A 60 4.16 6.81 8.97
C GLY A 60 3.28 7.62 8.04
N MET A 61 2.14 8.04 8.59
CA MET A 61 1.01 8.60 7.87
C MET A 61 1.34 9.93 7.15
N VAL A 62 2.16 10.79 7.77
CA VAL A 62 2.54 12.10 7.18
C VAL A 62 3.42 11.88 5.95
N ASN A 63 4.44 11.02 6.04
CA ASN A 63 5.31 10.68 4.93
C ASN A 63 4.52 10.09 3.76
N ALA A 64 3.63 9.16 4.05
CA ALA A 64 2.76 8.51 3.08
C ALA A 64 1.85 9.51 2.37
N GLY A 65 1.24 10.44 3.11
CA GLY A 65 0.38 11.49 2.56
C GLY A 65 1.13 12.46 1.64
N ILE A 66 2.32 12.95 2.06
CA ILE A 66 3.18 13.81 1.23
C ILE A 66 3.59 13.08 -0.05
N CYS A 67 3.98 11.82 0.06
CA CYS A 67 4.39 10.99 -1.06
C CYS A 67 3.26 10.82 -2.08
N ALA A 68 2.08 10.38 -1.64
CA ALA A 68 0.93 10.17 -2.51
C ALA A 68 0.50 11.46 -3.22
N GLN A 69 0.44 12.58 -2.51
CA GLN A 69 0.08 13.87 -3.11
C GLN A 69 1.13 14.34 -4.12
N THR A 70 2.43 14.09 -3.84
CA THR A 70 3.51 14.43 -4.79
C THR A 70 3.44 13.59 -6.06
N LEU A 71 3.14 12.29 -5.96
CA LEU A 71 2.92 11.42 -7.12
C LEU A 71 1.79 11.93 -8.01
N ILE A 72 0.67 12.36 -7.40
CA ILE A 72 -0.50 12.84 -8.13
C ILE A 72 -0.19 14.17 -8.83
N ASN A 73 0.33 15.16 -8.11
CA ASN A 73 0.52 16.51 -8.62
C ASN A 73 1.82 16.69 -9.41
N GLY A 74 2.90 16.04 -8.99
CA GLY A 74 4.22 16.19 -9.59
C GLY A 74 4.45 15.27 -10.79
N PHE A 75 3.91 14.06 -10.74
CA PHE A 75 4.14 13.03 -11.78
C PHE A 75 2.88 12.66 -12.56
N GLY A 76 1.73 13.18 -12.17
CA GLY A 76 0.47 12.98 -12.89
C GLY A 76 0.00 11.53 -12.92
N VAL A 77 0.36 10.72 -11.91
CA VAL A 77 -0.06 9.32 -11.85
C VAL A 77 -1.59 9.21 -11.82
N LYS A 78 -2.12 8.17 -12.41
CA LYS A 78 -3.56 7.93 -12.53
C LYS A 78 -4.06 6.76 -11.69
N ARG A 79 -3.15 6.10 -10.99
CA ARG A 79 -3.44 5.06 -9.99
C ARG A 79 -2.26 4.92 -9.04
N ILE A 80 -2.51 4.43 -7.84
CA ILE A 80 -1.47 4.18 -6.84
C ILE A 80 -1.58 2.74 -6.33
N ILE A 81 -0.44 2.07 -6.24
CA ILE A 81 -0.25 0.79 -5.57
C ILE A 81 0.62 1.06 -4.34
N ASN A 82 0.12 0.76 -3.16
CA ASN A 82 0.94 0.73 -1.95
C ASN A 82 1.36 -0.71 -1.68
N THR A 83 2.66 -0.92 -1.55
CA THR A 83 3.30 -2.23 -1.31
C THR A 83 3.99 -2.23 0.03
N GLY A 84 4.12 -3.38 0.66
CA GLY A 84 4.89 -3.52 1.88
C GLY A 84 4.47 -4.70 2.74
N VAL A 85 4.94 -4.67 3.97
CA VAL A 85 4.64 -5.68 4.98
C VAL A 85 3.59 -5.19 5.98
N ALA A 86 2.97 -6.12 6.72
CA ALA A 86 2.01 -5.80 7.77
C ALA A 86 1.97 -6.89 8.84
N GLY A 87 1.61 -6.51 10.05
CA GLY A 87 1.27 -7.44 11.13
C GLY A 87 -0.16 -7.99 10.95
N SER A 88 -0.33 -9.29 11.19
CA SER A 88 -1.65 -9.93 11.13
C SER A 88 -2.54 -9.49 12.29
N LEU A 89 -3.81 -9.23 12.01
CA LEU A 89 -4.88 -8.99 12.99
C LEU A 89 -5.87 -10.17 13.09
N THR A 90 -5.65 -11.24 12.33
CA THR A 90 -6.55 -12.40 12.28
C THR A 90 -5.76 -13.72 12.31
N PRO A 91 -6.28 -14.76 12.97
CA PRO A 91 -5.63 -16.07 12.95
C PRO A 91 -5.73 -16.81 11.60
N GLU A 92 -6.43 -16.24 10.60
CA GLU A 92 -6.57 -16.81 9.27
C GLU A 92 -5.33 -16.61 8.39
N LEU A 93 -4.42 -15.70 8.80
CA LEU A 93 -3.22 -15.37 8.05
C LEU A 93 -1.97 -15.75 8.85
N THR A 94 -0.99 -16.27 8.14
CA THR A 94 0.34 -16.60 8.65
C THR A 94 1.42 -15.82 7.90
N ILE A 95 2.67 -15.88 8.36
CA ILE A 95 3.81 -15.22 7.72
C ILE A 95 3.89 -15.65 6.24
N ASN A 96 4.14 -14.68 5.35
CA ASN A 96 4.14 -14.79 3.89
C ASN A 96 2.76 -15.00 3.25
N ASP A 97 1.64 -14.97 3.99
CA ASP A 97 0.32 -14.78 3.40
C ASP A 97 0.10 -13.32 3.00
N PHE A 98 -0.91 -13.06 2.19
CA PHE A 98 -1.15 -11.73 1.64
C PHE A 98 -2.48 -11.15 2.04
N VAL A 99 -2.49 -9.82 2.20
CA VAL A 99 -3.69 -9.00 2.26
C VAL A 99 -3.77 -8.11 1.04
N VAL A 100 -4.92 -8.12 0.36
CA VAL A 100 -5.31 -7.13 -0.65
C VAL A 100 -6.46 -6.30 -0.08
N SER A 101 -6.27 -4.98 -0.01
CA SER A 101 -7.23 -4.09 0.66
C SER A 101 -8.61 -4.08 0.00
N THR A 102 -9.67 -4.25 0.80
CA THR A 102 -11.02 -3.84 0.42
C THR A 102 -11.25 -2.36 0.66
N ASP A 103 -10.70 -1.88 1.74
CA ASP A 103 -10.65 -0.48 2.19
C ASP A 103 -9.49 -0.29 3.18
N ALA A 104 -9.27 0.95 3.60
CA ALA A 104 -8.31 1.28 4.65
C ALA A 104 -8.90 2.27 5.65
N VAL A 105 -8.54 2.13 6.94
CA VAL A 105 -9.00 2.96 8.05
C VAL A 105 -7.81 3.45 8.87
N GLN A 106 -7.88 4.71 9.36
CA GLN A 106 -6.94 5.23 10.35
C GLN A 106 -7.38 4.79 11.76
N HIS A 107 -6.77 3.75 12.29
CA HIS A 107 -7.21 3.14 13.56
C HIS A 107 -6.90 3.99 14.81
N ASP A 108 -5.92 4.88 14.70
CA ASP A 108 -5.47 5.76 15.79
C ASP A 108 -6.07 7.19 15.71
N PHE A 109 -6.86 7.49 14.67
CA PHE A 109 -7.58 8.75 14.57
C PHE A 109 -8.86 8.72 15.42
N ASP A 110 -8.90 9.50 16.49
CA ASP A 110 -10.05 9.53 17.41
C ASP A 110 -10.42 10.97 17.81
N VAL A 111 -11.54 11.42 17.28
CA VAL A 111 -12.20 12.68 17.63
C VAL A 111 -13.62 12.45 18.15
N SER A 112 -13.87 11.25 18.69
CA SER A 112 -15.17 10.88 19.27
C SER A 112 -15.62 11.80 20.42
N PRO A 113 -14.75 12.42 21.25
CA PRO A 113 -15.19 13.38 22.25
C PRO A 113 -15.92 14.61 21.71
N ILE A 114 -15.76 14.92 20.41
CA ILE A 114 -16.46 16.04 19.75
C ILE A 114 -17.55 15.56 18.79
N GLY A 115 -18.00 14.30 18.89
CA GLY A 115 -19.22 13.80 18.28
C GLY A 115 -19.08 13.03 16.97
N PHE A 116 -17.84 12.70 16.54
CA PHE A 116 -17.60 11.85 15.37
C PHE A 116 -17.44 10.37 15.77
N ALA A 117 -17.58 9.46 14.82
CA ALA A 117 -17.25 8.06 15.07
C ALA A 117 -15.72 7.89 15.18
N ARG A 118 -15.27 6.87 15.92
CA ARG A 118 -13.84 6.54 15.97
C ARG A 118 -13.35 6.18 14.57
N GLY A 119 -12.19 6.72 14.14
CA GLY A 119 -11.65 6.56 12.80
C GLY A 119 -12.34 7.41 11.72
N GLU A 120 -13.41 8.13 12.06
CA GLU A 120 -14.05 9.04 11.11
C GLU A 120 -13.18 10.27 10.88
N ILE A 121 -12.88 10.54 9.61
CA ILE A 121 -12.19 11.77 9.22
C ILE A 121 -13.24 12.88 9.07
N PRO A 122 -13.27 13.90 9.95
CA PRO A 122 -14.26 14.95 9.92
C PRO A 122 -14.41 15.60 8.55
N TYR A 123 -15.64 15.96 8.21
CA TYR A 123 -16.01 16.61 6.95
C TYR A 123 -15.84 15.77 5.67
N THR A 124 -15.32 14.55 5.76
CA THR A 124 -15.33 13.60 4.64
C THR A 124 -16.54 12.68 4.66
N GLY A 125 -17.14 12.46 5.85
CA GLY A 125 -18.19 11.46 6.08
C GLY A 125 -17.68 10.02 5.99
N MET A 126 -16.35 9.81 6.06
CA MET A 126 -15.73 8.49 5.85
C MET A 126 -15.01 8.04 7.11
N VAL A 127 -15.24 6.78 7.49
CA VAL A 127 -14.42 6.03 8.45
C VAL A 127 -13.36 5.22 7.70
N ALA A 128 -13.74 4.61 6.60
CA ALA A 128 -12.84 3.81 5.76
C ALA A 128 -12.91 4.28 4.30
N PHE A 129 -11.78 4.28 3.62
CA PHE A 129 -11.65 4.65 2.22
C PHE A 129 -11.63 3.39 1.37
N PRO A 130 -12.59 3.19 0.42
CA PRO A 130 -12.65 1.97 -0.38
C PRO A 130 -11.54 1.91 -1.42
N ALA A 131 -10.91 0.74 -1.55
CA ALA A 131 -9.98 0.45 -2.63
C ALA A 131 -10.71 0.28 -3.98
N ASP A 132 -10.00 0.51 -5.08
CA ASP A 132 -10.56 0.33 -6.42
C ASP A 132 -10.79 -1.15 -6.72
N LYS A 133 -11.98 -1.49 -7.21
CA LYS A 133 -12.40 -2.88 -7.45
C LYS A 133 -11.60 -3.56 -8.56
N GLU A 134 -11.24 -2.84 -9.62
CA GLU A 134 -10.48 -3.39 -10.74
C GLU A 134 -9.02 -3.63 -10.33
N LEU A 135 -8.39 -2.65 -9.67
CA LEU A 135 -7.04 -2.80 -9.14
C LEU A 135 -6.97 -3.94 -8.12
N ARG A 136 -7.98 -4.07 -7.25
CA ARG A 136 -8.07 -5.15 -6.27
C ARG A 136 -8.11 -6.52 -6.94
N ALA A 137 -8.97 -6.71 -7.93
CA ALA A 137 -9.07 -7.96 -8.66
C ALA A 137 -7.75 -8.32 -9.37
N LYS A 138 -7.07 -7.33 -9.96
CA LYS A 138 -5.75 -7.50 -10.58
C LYS A 138 -4.68 -7.84 -9.54
N ALA A 139 -4.70 -7.22 -8.36
CA ALA A 139 -3.78 -7.51 -7.27
C ALA A 139 -3.93 -8.95 -6.78
N VAL A 140 -5.17 -9.40 -6.51
CA VAL A 140 -5.44 -10.80 -6.11
C VAL A 140 -4.93 -11.80 -7.16
N ALA A 141 -5.19 -11.55 -8.44
CA ALA A 141 -4.70 -12.43 -9.52
C ALA A 141 -3.16 -12.45 -9.60
N ALA A 142 -2.52 -11.29 -9.40
CA ALA A 142 -1.07 -11.16 -9.42
C ALA A 142 -0.41 -11.89 -8.25
N VAL A 143 -0.94 -11.75 -7.03
CA VAL A 143 -0.44 -12.48 -5.84
C VAL A 143 -0.56 -13.98 -6.08
N LYS A 144 -1.72 -14.49 -6.49
CA LYS A 144 -1.92 -15.93 -6.78
C LYS A 144 -0.97 -16.47 -7.85
N SER A 145 -0.54 -15.62 -8.79
CA SER A 145 0.42 -16.00 -9.83
C SER A 145 1.86 -15.98 -9.33
N ALA A 146 2.23 -15.01 -8.50
CA ALA A 146 3.60 -14.79 -8.03
C ALA A 146 3.93 -15.68 -6.81
N ALA A 147 2.95 -15.90 -5.91
CA ALA A 147 3.08 -16.65 -4.68
C ALA A 147 1.96 -17.71 -4.57
N PRO A 148 1.98 -18.77 -5.39
CA PRO A 148 0.87 -19.75 -5.47
C PRO A 148 0.72 -20.63 -4.23
N ALA A 149 1.70 -20.63 -3.33
CA ALA A 149 1.66 -21.35 -2.06
C ALA A 149 1.07 -20.55 -0.91
N SER A 150 0.95 -19.22 -1.07
CA SER A 150 0.45 -18.30 -0.04
C SER A 150 -1.06 -18.09 -0.16
N GLU A 151 -1.72 -17.93 0.97
CA GLU A 151 -3.12 -17.52 1.00
C GLU A 151 -3.26 -16.02 0.69
N VAL A 152 -4.38 -15.63 0.12
CA VAL A 152 -4.70 -14.23 -0.20
C VAL A 152 -6.04 -13.88 0.40
N LEU A 153 -6.03 -13.02 1.41
CA LEU A 153 -7.23 -12.52 2.04
C LEU A 153 -7.55 -11.09 1.55
N GLU A 154 -8.77 -10.89 1.07
CA GLU A 154 -9.27 -9.55 0.79
C GLU A 154 -9.91 -8.98 2.06
N GLY A 155 -9.39 -7.86 2.58
CA GLY A 155 -9.86 -7.33 3.85
C GLY A 155 -9.49 -5.88 4.11
N ARG A 156 -9.95 -5.38 5.26
CA ARG A 156 -9.65 -4.02 5.73
C ARG A 156 -8.22 -3.93 6.25
N VAL A 157 -7.50 -2.91 5.77
CA VAL A 157 -6.19 -2.53 6.28
C VAL A 157 -6.36 -1.45 7.34
N CYS A 158 -5.75 -1.63 8.51
CA CYS A 158 -5.78 -0.67 9.62
C CYS A 158 -4.42 0.04 9.71
N SER A 159 -4.38 1.34 9.44
CA SER A 159 -3.15 2.13 9.46
C SER A 159 -3.12 3.09 10.65
N GLY A 160 -1.92 3.32 11.21
CA GLY A 160 -1.71 4.31 12.27
C GLY A 160 -0.22 4.54 12.52
N ASP A 161 0.12 5.63 13.20
CA ASP A 161 1.51 5.97 13.54
C ASP A 161 2.01 5.21 14.78
N GLN A 162 1.68 3.90 14.84
CA GLN A 162 2.04 3.01 15.92
C GLN A 162 2.42 1.63 15.38
N PHE A 163 3.56 1.10 15.84
CA PHE A 163 3.90 -0.30 15.63
C PHE A 163 3.05 -1.16 16.59
N ILE A 164 2.26 -2.07 16.04
CA ILE A 164 1.35 -2.93 16.83
C ILE A 164 2.11 -4.18 17.22
N SER A 165 2.48 -4.28 18.50
CA SER A 165 3.32 -5.36 19.03
C SER A 165 2.73 -6.11 20.21
N THR A 166 1.49 -5.80 20.61
CA THR A 166 0.86 -6.46 21.76
C THR A 166 -0.53 -7.01 21.40
N PRO A 167 -0.93 -8.15 21.99
CA PRO A 167 -2.27 -8.69 21.81
C PRO A 167 -3.38 -7.69 22.15
N GLN A 168 -3.17 -6.84 23.16
CA GLN A 168 -4.14 -5.84 23.58
C GLN A 168 -4.38 -4.78 22.51
N GLN A 169 -3.32 -4.30 21.84
CA GLN A 169 -3.44 -3.37 20.71
C GLN A 169 -4.16 -4.01 19.54
N ARG A 170 -3.77 -5.25 19.17
CA ARG A 170 -4.39 -6.02 18.10
C ARG A 170 -5.89 -6.19 18.35
N ASP A 171 -6.28 -6.67 19.54
CA ASP A 171 -7.67 -6.93 19.92
C ASP A 171 -8.51 -5.64 19.90
N ALA A 172 -7.92 -4.52 20.35
CA ALA A 172 -8.58 -3.21 20.32
C ALA A 172 -8.85 -2.73 18.90
N ILE A 173 -7.92 -2.90 17.96
CA ILE A 173 -8.08 -2.53 16.56
C ILE A 173 -9.09 -3.46 15.88
N THR A 174 -8.98 -4.77 16.07
CA THR A 174 -9.89 -5.75 15.49
C THR A 174 -11.33 -5.52 15.96
N THR A 175 -11.52 -5.29 17.27
CA THR A 175 -12.83 -5.03 17.87
C THR A 175 -13.45 -3.74 17.32
N ALA A 176 -12.65 -2.68 17.17
CA ALA A 176 -13.15 -1.38 16.74
C ALA A 176 -13.44 -1.31 15.24
N PHE A 177 -12.64 -1.97 14.42
CA PHE A 177 -12.64 -1.75 12.96
C PHE A 177 -12.85 -3.02 12.12
N GLY A 178 -12.68 -4.22 12.68
CA GLY A 178 -12.77 -5.48 11.93
C GLY A 178 -11.68 -5.63 10.87
N GLY A 179 -10.48 -5.07 11.13
CA GLY A 179 -9.35 -5.16 10.23
C GLY A 179 -8.69 -6.54 10.20
N VAL A 180 -8.00 -6.87 9.11
CA VAL A 180 -7.29 -8.13 8.93
C VAL A 180 -5.78 -8.00 9.05
N CYS A 181 -5.24 -6.79 8.85
CA CYS A 181 -3.82 -6.47 9.11
C CYS A 181 -3.65 -5.02 9.58
N ALA A 182 -2.50 -4.75 10.23
CA ALA A 182 -2.10 -3.43 10.68
C ALA A 182 -0.75 -3.02 10.05
N GLU A 183 -0.65 -1.76 9.66
CA GLU A 183 0.54 -1.13 9.08
C GLU A 183 0.51 0.39 9.32
N MET A 184 1.37 1.19 8.67
CA MET A 184 1.55 2.58 9.10
C MET A 184 1.35 3.63 7.98
N GLU A 185 0.88 3.29 6.77
CA GLU A 185 0.83 4.21 5.61
C GLU A 185 -0.47 4.16 4.82
N GLY A 186 -1.04 2.98 4.66
CA GLY A 186 -2.06 2.69 3.66
C GLY A 186 -3.29 3.58 3.73
N ALA A 187 -3.80 3.87 4.94
CA ALA A 187 -4.99 4.71 5.09
C ALA A 187 -4.73 6.20 4.77
N ALA A 188 -3.49 6.71 4.98
CA ALA A 188 -3.14 8.06 4.54
C ALA A 188 -3.10 8.15 3.01
N ILE A 189 -2.49 7.15 2.35
CA ILE A 189 -2.49 7.05 0.88
C ILE A 189 -3.93 6.95 0.36
N ALA A 190 -4.74 6.10 0.97
CA ALA A 190 -6.14 5.91 0.64
C ALA A 190 -6.96 7.20 0.73
N GLN A 191 -6.79 7.95 1.82
CA GLN A 191 -7.45 9.25 2.01
C GLN A 191 -7.02 10.25 0.95
N VAL A 192 -5.71 10.37 0.67
CA VAL A 192 -5.20 11.27 -0.39
C VAL A 192 -5.78 10.86 -1.75
N CYS A 193 -5.79 9.57 -2.07
CA CYS A 193 -6.36 9.07 -3.32
C CYS A 193 -7.85 9.37 -3.44
N HIS A 194 -8.62 9.17 -2.37
CA HIS A 194 -10.05 9.50 -2.31
C HIS A 194 -10.30 10.98 -2.58
N LEU A 195 -9.58 11.86 -1.90
CA LEU A 195 -9.73 13.32 -2.06
C LEU A 195 -9.35 13.82 -3.46
N ASN A 196 -8.49 13.10 -4.17
CA ASN A 196 -8.05 13.43 -5.52
C ASN A 196 -8.78 12.64 -6.63
N GLY A 197 -9.68 11.71 -6.28
CA GLY A 197 -10.36 10.85 -7.26
C GLY A 197 -9.42 9.88 -8.00
N ILE A 198 -8.35 9.45 -7.35
CA ILE A 198 -7.34 8.52 -7.90
C ILE A 198 -7.60 7.11 -7.38
N PRO A 199 -7.75 6.09 -8.24
CA PRO A 199 -7.88 4.71 -7.82
C PRO A 199 -6.61 4.21 -7.14
N TYR A 200 -6.78 3.41 -6.07
CA TYR A 200 -5.66 2.82 -5.34
C TYR A 200 -5.96 1.37 -4.91
N VAL A 201 -4.90 0.65 -4.58
CA VAL A 201 -4.94 -0.64 -3.87
C VAL A 201 -3.73 -0.75 -2.95
N ILE A 202 -3.91 -1.42 -1.81
CA ILE A 202 -2.85 -1.78 -0.89
C ILE A 202 -2.62 -3.28 -0.99
N ILE A 203 -1.36 -3.70 -1.10
CA ILE A 203 -0.93 -5.10 -1.09
C ILE A 203 0.08 -5.23 0.04
N ARG A 204 -0.17 -6.15 0.97
CA ARG A 204 0.71 -6.42 2.10
C ARG A 204 1.03 -7.91 2.17
N ALA A 205 2.29 -8.25 2.41
CA ALA A 205 2.67 -9.57 2.86
C ALA A 205 2.78 -9.56 4.39
N ILE A 206 2.29 -10.61 5.03
CA ILE A 206 2.35 -10.72 6.49
C ILE A 206 3.78 -11.03 6.91
N SER A 207 4.35 -10.18 7.74
CA SER A 207 5.71 -10.31 8.29
C SER A 207 5.74 -10.78 9.74
N ASP A 208 4.63 -10.63 10.46
CA ASP A 208 4.56 -10.91 11.88
C ASP A 208 3.11 -11.11 12.34
N ASP A 209 2.95 -11.71 13.50
CA ASP A 209 1.67 -11.84 14.19
C ASP A 209 1.37 -10.64 15.09
N SER A 210 1.76 -9.45 14.65
CA SER A 210 1.74 -8.21 15.45
C SER A 210 2.62 -8.34 16.70
N ASP A 211 3.85 -8.83 16.52
CA ASP A 211 4.92 -8.89 17.51
C ASP A 211 6.26 -8.45 16.90
N ASP A 212 7.16 -7.92 17.75
CA ASP A 212 8.43 -7.32 17.33
C ASP A 212 9.49 -8.38 16.94
N MET A 213 9.47 -9.57 17.52
CA MET A 213 10.45 -10.61 17.22
C MET A 213 10.26 -11.19 15.83
N SER A 214 9.02 -11.53 15.46
CA SER A 214 8.71 -12.04 14.12
C SER A 214 9.02 -10.99 13.04
N PHE A 215 8.76 -9.71 13.32
CA PHE A 215 9.04 -8.63 12.38
C PHE A 215 10.53 -8.55 12.01
N GLU A 216 11.45 -8.57 13.00
CA GLU A 216 12.89 -8.53 12.74
C GLU A 216 13.38 -9.71 11.91
N GLU A 217 12.77 -10.88 12.06
CA GLU A 217 13.17 -12.12 11.38
C GLU A 217 12.64 -12.18 9.94
N PHE A 218 11.37 -11.83 9.70
CA PHE A 218 10.68 -12.14 8.44
C PHE A 218 10.39 -10.93 7.54
N GLN A 219 10.53 -9.69 8.02
CA GLN A 219 10.15 -8.49 7.25
C GLN A 219 10.84 -8.39 5.89
N ALA A 220 12.09 -8.80 5.76
CA ALA A 220 12.83 -8.69 4.51
C ALA A 220 12.35 -9.70 3.46
N GLU A 221 12.02 -10.93 3.87
CA GLU A 221 11.48 -11.96 3.00
C GLU A 221 10.06 -11.60 2.55
N ALA A 222 9.19 -11.24 3.48
CA ALA A 222 7.83 -10.81 3.18
C ALA A 222 7.80 -9.57 2.25
N ALA A 223 8.71 -8.61 2.44
CA ALA A 223 8.85 -7.45 1.55
C ALA A 223 9.24 -7.84 0.12
N GLN A 224 10.15 -8.80 -0.03
CA GLN A 224 10.58 -9.30 -1.34
C GLN A 224 9.44 -10.04 -2.05
N GLU A 225 8.69 -10.88 -1.34
CA GLU A 225 7.52 -11.57 -1.87
C GLU A 225 6.43 -10.58 -2.33
N CYS A 226 6.17 -9.54 -1.51
CA CYS A 226 5.23 -8.48 -1.87
C CYS A 226 5.67 -7.72 -3.13
N ALA A 227 6.96 -7.39 -3.25
CA ALA A 227 7.50 -6.75 -4.45
C ALA A 227 7.32 -7.63 -5.70
N GLY A 228 7.49 -8.95 -5.57
CA GLY A 228 7.22 -9.92 -6.64
C GLY A 228 5.78 -9.88 -7.14
N ALA A 229 4.83 -9.82 -6.22
CA ALA A 229 3.40 -9.70 -6.52
C ALA A 229 3.09 -8.37 -7.24
N VAL A 230 3.66 -7.25 -6.77
CA VAL A 230 3.50 -5.94 -7.42
C VAL A 230 4.07 -5.93 -8.84
N LEU A 231 5.25 -6.53 -9.04
CA LEU A 231 5.84 -6.69 -10.39
C LEU A 231 4.93 -7.49 -11.33
N ALA A 232 4.34 -8.59 -10.84
CA ALA A 232 3.37 -9.37 -11.61
C ALA A 232 2.13 -8.55 -11.96
N MET A 233 1.61 -7.76 -11.01
CA MET A 233 0.47 -6.87 -11.22
C MET A 233 0.77 -5.82 -12.29
N VAL A 234 1.91 -5.12 -12.19
CA VAL A 234 2.29 -4.07 -13.15
C VAL A 234 2.40 -4.61 -14.57
N ARG A 235 2.92 -5.81 -14.76
CA ARG A 235 2.98 -6.49 -16.08
C ARG A 235 1.59 -6.74 -16.67
N GLY A 236 0.57 -6.93 -15.82
CA GLY A 236 -0.83 -7.18 -16.19
C GLY A 236 -1.71 -5.93 -16.32
N LEU A 237 -1.17 -4.72 -16.04
CA LEU A 237 -1.89 -3.46 -16.18
C LEU A 237 -1.95 -3.02 -17.65
#